data_c27b52af9f9a7dcdb7a08b81ef298818
#
_entry.id   c27b52af9f9a7dcdb7a08b81ef298818
#
_cell.length_a   1.000
_cell.length_b   1.000
_cell.length_c   1.000
_cell.angle_alpha   90.00
_cell.angle_beta   90.00
_cell.angle_gamma   90.00
#
_symmetry.space_group_name_H-M   'P 1'
#
loop_
_entity.id
_entity.type
_entity.pdbx_description
1 polymer ?
#
loop_
_entity_poly.entity_id
_entity_poly.type
_entity_poly.pdbx_seq_one_letter_code
_entity_poly.pdbx_strand_id
1 'polypeptide(L)'
;ATGTPEPVAANAPEIVTTTDLRVWFPITRGLMRRTVGHIKAVNAATLSVRAGETLGIVGESGSGKTTLALAIMRLIASQGPVMFMGRDVQGLHSRDMRPLRRDMQIVFQDPYGSLSPRMTVEQIVAEGLAVHGVGRADRRAQVAEILTEVGLDPLMMDRYPHEFSGGQRQRIAIARAMILRPKLVVLDEPTSALDMTVQVQIVDLLRDLQRRHAIAYLFISHDLKVVRALSHKVIVMRN
;
A
#
# COMPACT_ATOMS: atom_id res chain seq x y z
N ALA A 1 -11.84 20.17 0.11
CA ALA A 1 -13.17 19.66 0.43
C ALA A 1 -13.03 18.52 1.44
N THR A 2 -13.41 18.76 2.70
CA THR A 2 -13.42 17.78 3.78
C THR A 2 -14.69 16.91 3.70
N GLY A 3 -14.86 16.18 2.58
CA GLY A 3 -15.95 15.24 2.43
C GLY A 3 -15.64 13.94 3.18
N THR A 4 -16.64 13.36 3.84
CA THR A 4 -16.60 11.97 4.28
C THR A 4 -16.46 11.04 3.07
N PRO A 5 -15.80 9.87 3.21
CA PRO A 5 -15.69 8.91 2.11
C PRO A 5 -17.08 8.48 1.63
N GLU A 6 -17.20 8.22 0.32
CA GLU A 6 -18.45 7.73 -0.26
C GLU A 6 -18.80 6.34 0.27
N PRO A 7 -20.08 6.02 0.51
CA PRO A 7 -20.47 4.71 1.02
C PRO A 7 -20.01 3.58 0.10
N VAL A 8 -19.50 2.51 0.66
CA VAL A 8 -19.14 1.30 -0.07
C VAL A 8 -20.42 0.58 -0.52
N ALA A 9 -20.43 0.09 -1.75
CA ALA A 9 -21.57 -0.69 -2.26
C ALA A 9 -21.86 -1.91 -1.36
N ALA A 10 -23.12 -2.14 -1.04
CA ALA A 10 -23.51 -3.21 -0.11
C ALA A 10 -23.08 -4.63 -0.59
N ASN A 11 -22.98 -4.81 -1.91
CA ASN A 11 -22.56 -6.05 -2.56
C ASN A 11 -21.09 -6.05 -2.99
N ALA A 12 -20.29 -5.07 -2.56
CA ALA A 12 -18.87 -5.03 -2.88
C ALA A 12 -18.16 -6.29 -2.34
N PRO A 13 -17.32 -6.97 -3.16
CA PRO A 13 -16.64 -8.18 -2.74
C PRO A 13 -15.59 -7.87 -1.67
N GLU A 14 -15.39 -8.81 -0.75
CA GLU A 14 -14.29 -8.75 0.20
C GLU A 14 -12.97 -8.99 -0.55
N ILE A 15 -12.02 -8.07 -0.39
CA ILE A 15 -10.70 -8.16 -1.02
C ILE A 15 -9.74 -8.86 -0.09
N VAL A 16 -9.68 -8.45 1.18
CA VAL A 16 -8.81 -9.08 2.18
C VAL A 16 -9.55 -9.26 3.50
N THR A 17 -9.37 -10.42 4.10
CA THR A 17 -9.81 -10.70 5.47
C THR A 17 -8.71 -11.41 6.25
N THR A 18 -8.61 -11.09 7.53
CA THR A 18 -7.76 -11.81 8.47
C THR A 18 -8.57 -12.24 9.68
N THR A 19 -8.16 -13.35 10.29
CA THR A 19 -8.74 -13.85 11.55
C THR A 19 -7.60 -14.18 12.50
N ASP A 20 -7.59 -13.52 13.65
CA ASP A 20 -6.55 -13.72 14.69
C ASP A 20 -5.12 -13.69 14.16
N LEU A 21 -4.85 -12.80 13.20
CA LEU A 21 -3.53 -12.66 12.61
C LEU A 21 -2.50 -12.24 13.66
N ARG A 22 -1.39 -12.96 13.74
CA ARG A 22 -0.33 -12.75 14.74
C ARG A 22 1.01 -12.62 14.07
N VAL A 23 1.81 -11.67 14.55
CA VAL A 23 3.21 -11.51 14.17
C VAL A 23 4.06 -11.46 15.43
N TRP A 24 4.80 -12.53 15.65
CA TRP A 24 5.65 -12.69 16.83
C TRP A 24 7.09 -12.90 16.39
N PHE A 25 7.96 -11.99 16.81
CA PHE A 25 9.39 -12.08 16.53
C PHE A 25 10.09 -12.81 17.67
N PRO A 26 10.83 -13.92 17.42
CA PRO A 26 11.54 -14.63 18.45
C PRO A 26 12.72 -13.80 18.98
N ILE A 27 12.82 -13.70 20.30
CA ILE A 27 13.99 -13.15 20.99
C ILE A 27 14.98 -14.31 21.19
N THR A 28 16.11 -14.27 20.49
CA THR A 28 17.15 -15.30 20.61
C THR A 28 18.30 -14.82 21.48
N ARG A 29 18.79 -15.66 22.40
CA ARG A 29 19.99 -15.42 23.24
C ARG A 29 21.00 -16.54 23.11
N GLY A 30 22.29 -16.15 23.27
CA GLY A 30 23.42 -17.08 23.30
C GLY A 30 23.93 -17.53 21.94
N LEU A 31 25.13 -18.21 21.94
CA LEU A 31 25.81 -18.69 20.73
C LEU A 31 24.94 -19.66 19.90
N MET A 32 24.07 -20.42 20.56
CA MET A 32 23.17 -21.42 19.96
C MET A 32 21.80 -20.83 19.58
N ARG A 33 21.61 -19.49 19.62
CA ARG A 33 20.36 -18.79 19.25
C ARG A 33 19.10 -19.43 19.85
N ARG A 34 19.12 -19.76 21.13
CA ARG A 34 17.93 -20.27 21.80
C ARG A 34 16.86 -19.18 21.92
N THR A 35 15.62 -19.48 21.50
CA THR A 35 14.47 -18.62 21.69
C THR A 35 14.12 -18.53 23.17
N VAL A 36 14.22 -17.34 23.76
CA VAL A 36 13.93 -17.08 25.19
C VAL A 36 12.63 -16.30 25.40
N GLY A 37 11.97 -15.86 24.30
CA GLY A 37 10.71 -15.12 24.34
C GLY A 37 10.31 -14.65 22.95
N HIS A 38 9.22 -13.89 22.88
CA HIS A 38 8.72 -13.31 21.64
C HIS A 38 8.34 -11.84 21.83
N ILE A 39 8.66 -10.99 20.84
CA ILE A 39 8.06 -9.67 20.71
C ILE A 39 6.78 -9.86 19.91
N LYS A 40 5.64 -9.60 20.53
CA LYS A 40 4.31 -9.69 19.93
C LYS A 40 3.99 -8.36 19.21
N ALA A 41 4.47 -8.19 17.99
CA ALA A 41 4.25 -6.97 17.23
C ALA A 41 2.80 -6.82 16.75
N VAL A 42 2.11 -7.92 16.46
CA VAL A 42 0.68 -7.99 16.18
C VAL A 42 0.09 -9.16 16.97
N ASN A 43 -0.99 -8.90 17.70
CA ASN A 43 -1.64 -9.92 18.52
C ASN A 43 -3.14 -10.00 18.18
N ALA A 44 -3.53 -11.05 17.45
CA ALA A 44 -4.92 -11.38 17.12
C ALA A 44 -5.67 -10.30 16.32
N ALA A 45 -5.08 -9.82 15.20
CA ALA A 45 -5.76 -8.87 14.33
C ALA A 45 -6.81 -9.55 13.43
N THR A 46 -8.08 -9.19 13.63
CA THR A 46 -9.20 -9.63 12.79
C THR A 46 -9.77 -8.42 12.08
N LEU A 47 -9.76 -8.45 10.74
CA LEU A 47 -10.23 -7.35 9.91
C LEU A 47 -10.77 -7.84 8.56
N SER A 48 -11.54 -6.97 7.92
CA SER A 48 -12.07 -7.19 6.57
C SER A 48 -12.09 -5.86 5.82
N VAL A 49 -11.68 -5.89 4.55
CA VAL A 49 -11.72 -4.74 3.64
C VAL A 49 -12.33 -5.16 2.31
N ARG A 50 -13.33 -4.41 1.85
CA ARG A 50 -14.02 -4.63 0.59
C ARG A 50 -13.46 -3.79 -0.55
N ALA A 51 -13.82 -4.14 -1.78
CA ALA A 51 -13.53 -3.31 -2.95
C ALA A 51 -14.11 -1.90 -2.77
N GLY A 52 -13.30 -0.88 -3.05
CA GLY A 52 -13.68 0.52 -2.85
C GLY A 52 -13.71 0.99 -1.39
N GLU A 53 -13.31 0.14 -0.44
CA GLU A 53 -13.28 0.46 0.99
C GLU A 53 -11.86 0.86 1.44
N THR A 54 -11.79 1.82 2.35
CA THR A 54 -10.55 2.16 3.06
C THR A 54 -10.67 1.80 4.53
N LEU A 55 -9.74 0.96 5.00
CA LEU A 55 -9.51 0.69 6.42
C LEU A 55 -8.34 1.53 6.92
N GLY A 56 -8.62 2.49 7.77
CA GLY A 56 -7.61 3.27 8.47
C GLY A 56 -6.99 2.46 9.62
N ILE A 57 -5.66 2.49 9.71
CA ILE A 57 -4.89 1.85 10.78
C ILE A 57 -4.14 2.96 11.51
N VAL A 58 -4.52 3.22 12.76
CA VAL A 58 -3.94 4.27 13.60
C VAL A 58 -3.32 3.69 14.85
N GLY A 59 -2.39 4.42 15.44
CA GLY A 59 -1.72 4.03 16.68
C GLY A 59 -0.39 4.73 16.85
N GLU A 60 0.20 4.59 18.02
CA GLU A 60 1.52 5.17 18.32
C GLU A 60 2.62 4.59 17.42
N SER A 61 3.74 5.30 17.31
CA SER A 61 4.93 4.77 16.64
C SER A 61 5.38 3.50 17.33
N GLY A 62 5.68 2.45 16.54
CA GLY A 62 6.07 1.14 17.07
C GLY A 62 4.90 0.24 17.50
N SER A 63 3.63 0.64 17.34
CA SER A 63 2.46 -0.19 17.67
C SER A 63 2.18 -1.34 16.68
N GLY A 64 3.05 -1.57 15.70
CA GLY A 64 2.92 -2.70 14.77
C GLY A 64 2.07 -2.44 13.53
N LYS A 65 1.68 -1.19 13.22
CA LYS A 65 0.85 -0.84 12.04
C LYS A 65 1.44 -1.32 10.72
N THR A 66 2.69 -0.94 10.46
CA THR A 66 3.42 -1.37 9.26
C THR A 66 3.64 -2.87 9.27
N THR A 67 3.94 -3.46 10.42
CA THR A 67 4.08 -4.91 10.60
C THR A 67 2.80 -5.66 10.22
N LEU A 68 1.65 -5.18 10.66
CA LEU A 68 0.34 -5.74 10.27
C LEU A 68 0.14 -5.70 8.76
N ALA A 69 0.40 -4.56 8.12
CA ALA A 69 0.27 -4.42 6.68
C ALA A 69 1.22 -5.35 5.91
N LEU A 70 2.49 -5.44 6.33
CA LEU A 70 3.47 -6.36 5.72
C LEU A 70 3.07 -7.83 5.88
N ALA A 71 2.47 -8.21 7.01
CA ALA A 71 1.95 -9.55 7.25
C ALA A 71 0.76 -9.88 6.32
N ILE A 72 -0.18 -8.95 6.16
CA ILE A 72 -1.31 -9.09 5.21
C ILE A 72 -0.79 -9.24 3.78
N MET A 73 0.22 -8.48 3.41
CA MET A 73 0.90 -8.57 2.11
C MET A 73 1.75 -9.83 1.95
N ARG A 74 1.89 -10.67 2.97
CA ARG A 74 2.78 -11.83 2.97
C ARG A 74 4.23 -11.49 2.63
N LEU A 75 4.69 -10.33 3.09
CA LEU A 75 6.09 -9.88 2.98
C LEU A 75 6.91 -10.29 4.21
N ILE A 76 6.25 -10.56 5.33
CA ILE A 76 6.84 -11.12 6.56
C ILE A 76 6.05 -12.33 7.02
N ALA A 77 6.68 -13.18 7.82
CA ALA A 77 6.04 -14.36 8.40
C ALA A 77 4.98 -13.94 9.44
N SER A 78 3.86 -14.64 9.42
CA SER A 78 2.74 -14.45 10.35
C SER A 78 2.00 -15.75 10.59
N GLN A 79 1.12 -15.77 11.58
CA GLN A 79 0.24 -16.89 11.91
C GLN A 79 -1.21 -16.43 11.88
N GLY A 80 -2.10 -17.32 11.50
CA GLY A 80 -3.53 -17.04 11.30
C GLY A 80 -3.88 -16.86 9.82
N PRO A 81 -5.11 -17.16 9.42
CA PRO A 81 -5.53 -17.10 8.01
C PRO A 81 -5.51 -15.68 7.47
N VAL A 82 -5.00 -15.55 6.26
CA VAL A 82 -5.10 -14.34 5.43
C VAL A 82 -5.80 -14.74 4.14
N MET A 83 -7.05 -14.28 3.99
CA MET A 83 -7.83 -14.51 2.78
C MET A 83 -7.65 -13.32 1.85
N PHE A 84 -7.24 -13.57 0.62
CA PHE A 84 -7.17 -12.54 -0.42
C PHE A 84 -8.01 -12.97 -1.62
N MET A 85 -9.03 -12.17 -1.93
CA MET A 85 -10.02 -12.45 -2.99
C MET A 85 -10.61 -13.90 -2.89
N GLY A 86 -10.95 -14.31 -1.67
CA GLY A 86 -11.55 -15.63 -1.39
C GLY A 86 -10.55 -16.79 -1.32
N ARG A 87 -9.25 -16.55 -1.48
CA ARG A 87 -8.21 -17.58 -1.42
C ARG A 87 -7.36 -17.40 -0.15
N ASP A 88 -7.12 -18.48 0.60
CA ASP A 88 -6.15 -18.46 1.68
C ASP A 88 -4.73 -18.36 1.10
N VAL A 89 -4.03 -17.28 1.46
CA VAL A 89 -2.67 -17.02 0.99
C VAL A 89 -1.61 -17.30 2.06
N GLN A 90 -2.01 -17.68 3.28
CA GLN A 90 -1.08 -17.85 4.40
C GLN A 90 -0.06 -18.97 4.18
N GLY A 91 -0.48 -20.08 3.60
CA GLY A 91 0.39 -21.23 3.34
C GLY A 91 1.13 -21.19 1.99
N LEU A 92 0.94 -20.16 1.17
CA LEU A 92 1.52 -20.12 -0.16
C LEU A 92 3.03 -19.89 -0.15
N HIS A 93 3.74 -20.61 -1.01
CA HIS A 93 5.16 -20.37 -1.27
C HIS A 93 5.36 -19.07 -2.08
N SER A 94 6.57 -18.50 -2.04
CA SER A 94 6.89 -17.25 -2.76
C SER A 94 6.60 -17.32 -4.26
N ARG A 95 6.80 -18.49 -4.87
CA ARG A 95 6.47 -18.72 -6.29
C ARG A 95 4.98 -18.56 -6.57
N ASP A 96 4.13 -19.07 -5.67
CA ASP A 96 2.67 -19.03 -5.83
C ASP A 96 2.09 -17.67 -5.46
N MET A 97 2.80 -16.90 -4.62
CA MET A 97 2.48 -15.51 -4.32
C MET A 97 2.82 -14.54 -5.46
N ARG A 98 3.79 -14.87 -6.32
CA ARG A 98 4.29 -13.97 -7.37
C ARG A 98 3.18 -13.45 -8.31
N PRO A 99 2.26 -14.27 -8.84
CA PRO A 99 1.15 -13.76 -9.65
C PRO A 99 0.22 -12.80 -8.89
N LEU A 100 -0.02 -13.07 -7.59
CA LEU A 100 -0.88 -12.25 -6.73
C LEU A 100 -0.27 -10.90 -6.39
N ARG A 101 1.05 -10.75 -6.50
CA ARG A 101 1.74 -9.46 -6.25
C ARG A 101 1.28 -8.35 -7.18
N ARG A 102 0.78 -8.67 -8.36
CA ARG A 102 0.17 -7.70 -9.27
C ARG A 102 -1.04 -7.02 -8.62
N ASP A 103 -1.84 -7.79 -7.89
CA ASP A 103 -3.08 -7.33 -7.29
C ASP A 103 -2.89 -6.71 -5.89
N MET A 104 -1.70 -6.83 -5.32
CA MET A 104 -1.31 -6.29 -4.01
C MET A 104 -0.13 -5.35 -4.16
N GLN A 105 -0.31 -4.07 -3.89
CA GLN A 105 0.75 -3.08 -4.01
C GLN A 105 0.91 -2.29 -2.72
N ILE A 106 2.07 -1.66 -2.54
CA ILE A 106 2.38 -0.84 -1.38
C ILE A 106 3.03 0.48 -1.80
N VAL A 107 2.61 1.56 -1.17
CA VAL A 107 3.23 2.88 -1.24
C VAL A 107 3.81 3.20 0.13
N PHE A 108 5.13 3.33 0.21
CA PHE A 108 5.85 3.61 1.45
C PHE A 108 5.89 5.10 1.79
N GLN A 109 6.17 5.41 3.05
CA GLN A 109 6.25 6.73 3.63
C GLN A 109 7.26 7.66 2.94
N ASP A 110 8.41 7.13 2.54
CA ASP A 110 9.51 7.91 1.99
C ASP A 110 9.55 7.85 0.45
N PRO A 111 9.01 8.87 -0.24
CA PRO A 111 9.10 8.93 -1.69
C PRO A 111 10.53 9.17 -2.19
N TYR A 112 11.43 9.70 -1.34
CA TYR A 112 12.83 9.92 -1.70
C TYR A 112 13.62 8.62 -1.72
N GLY A 113 13.50 7.80 -0.68
CA GLY A 113 14.18 6.52 -0.58
C GLY A 113 13.56 5.40 -1.42
N SER A 114 12.28 5.53 -1.78
CA SER A 114 11.56 4.52 -2.54
C SER A 114 11.73 4.60 -4.06
N LEU A 115 12.21 5.73 -4.59
CA LEU A 115 12.44 5.94 -6.02
C LEU A 115 13.94 5.89 -6.32
N SER A 116 14.35 4.99 -7.22
CA SER A 116 15.75 4.91 -7.63
C SER A 116 16.21 6.20 -8.31
N PRO A 117 17.25 6.90 -7.81
CA PRO A 117 17.72 8.15 -8.41
C PRO A 117 18.40 7.96 -9.77
N ARG A 118 18.71 6.71 -10.13
CA ARG A 118 19.39 6.35 -11.38
C ARG A 118 18.43 5.92 -12.50
N MET A 119 17.14 5.84 -12.20
CA MET A 119 16.09 5.43 -13.14
C MET A 119 15.23 6.63 -13.52
N THR A 120 14.80 6.68 -14.77
CA THR A 120 13.81 7.67 -15.22
C THR A 120 12.43 7.33 -14.63
N VAL A 121 11.52 8.30 -14.65
CA VAL A 121 10.12 8.09 -14.22
C VAL A 121 9.47 6.94 -14.97
N GLU A 122 9.67 6.84 -16.30
CA GLU A 122 9.20 5.73 -17.11
C GLU A 122 9.69 4.38 -16.56
N GLN A 123 11.00 4.28 -16.30
CA GLN A 123 11.61 3.03 -15.80
C GLN A 123 11.06 2.63 -14.43
N ILE A 124 10.90 3.61 -13.52
CA ILE A 124 10.39 3.38 -12.17
C ILE A 124 8.93 2.91 -12.23
N VAL A 125 8.09 3.62 -12.97
CA VAL A 125 6.65 3.33 -13.03
C VAL A 125 6.38 2.02 -13.79
N ALA A 126 7.13 1.74 -14.86
CA ALA A 126 6.99 0.54 -15.67
C ALA A 126 7.62 -0.72 -15.05
N GLU A 127 8.36 -0.64 -13.95
CA GLU A 127 9.10 -1.76 -13.36
C GLU A 127 8.19 -2.97 -13.11
N GLY A 128 7.03 -2.76 -12.49
CA GLY A 128 6.06 -3.82 -12.24
C GLY A 128 5.54 -4.47 -13.52
N LEU A 129 5.27 -3.68 -14.56
CA LEU A 129 4.84 -4.20 -15.87
C LEU A 129 5.94 -5.07 -16.52
N ALA A 130 7.20 -4.66 -16.39
CA ALA A 130 8.34 -5.43 -16.90
C ALA A 130 8.46 -6.79 -16.23
N VAL A 131 8.30 -6.84 -14.90
CA VAL A 131 8.32 -8.08 -14.11
C VAL A 131 7.19 -9.03 -14.52
N HIS A 132 6.05 -8.49 -14.96
CA HIS A 132 4.89 -9.27 -15.43
C HIS A 132 4.88 -9.49 -16.96
N GLY A 133 5.98 -9.22 -17.65
CA GLY A 133 6.18 -9.60 -19.06
C GLY A 133 5.52 -8.69 -20.09
N VAL A 134 5.09 -7.49 -19.72
CA VAL A 134 4.52 -6.52 -20.68
C VAL A 134 5.61 -5.97 -21.60
N GLY A 135 5.35 -5.91 -22.91
CA GLY A 135 6.28 -5.42 -23.92
C GLY A 135 6.65 -3.94 -23.75
N ARG A 136 7.83 -3.53 -24.24
CA ARG A 136 8.36 -2.17 -24.02
C ARG A 136 7.46 -1.07 -24.59
N ALA A 137 6.94 -1.26 -25.80
CA ALA A 137 6.06 -0.26 -26.44
C ALA A 137 4.77 -0.07 -25.65
N ASP A 138 4.14 -1.17 -25.22
CA ASP A 138 2.92 -1.14 -24.42
C ASP A 138 3.14 -0.53 -23.03
N ARG A 139 4.31 -0.76 -22.42
CA ARG A 139 4.68 -0.14 -21.15
C ARG A 139 4.70 1.38 -21.23
N ARG A 140 5.32 1.94 -22.26
CA ARG A 140 5.43 3.40 -22.42
C ARG A 140 4.05 4.06 -22.56
N ALA A 141 3.15 3.44 -23.31
CA ALA A 141 1.76 3.92 -23.44
C ALA A 141 1.01 3.87 -22.10
N GLN A 142 1.12 2.77 -21.35
CA GLN A 142 0.50 2.63 -20.04
C GLN A 142 1.10 3.60 -19.00
N VAL A 143 2.41 3.89 -19.08
CA VAL A 143 3.04 4.92 -18.22
C VAL A 143 2.47 6.29 -18.52
N ALA A 144 2.31 6.65 -19.79
CA ALA A 144 1.70 7.95 -20.14
C ALA A 144 0.28 8.08 -19.61
N GLU A 145 -0.52 7.02 -19.70
CA GLU A 145 -1.89 6.98 -19.16
C GLU A 145 -1.90 7.16 -17.64
N ILE A 146 -1.11 6.37 -16.89
CA ILE A 146 -1.13 6.45 -15.42
C ILE A 146 -0.55 7.78 -14.91
N LEU A 147 0.45 8.36 -15.58
CA LEU A 147 0.95 9.69 -15.22
C LEU A 147 -0.15 10.74 -15.34
N THR A 148 -0.94 10.70 -16.40
CA THR A 148 -2.11 11.57 -16.57
C THR A 148 -3.12 11.36 -15.44
N GLU A 149 -3.42 10.10 -15.08
CA GLU A 149 -4.35 9.78 -13.98
C GLU A 149 -3.90 10.34 -12.63
N VAL A 150 -2.59 10.35 -12.36
CA VAL A 150 -2.06 10.91 -11.11
C VAL A 150 -1.77 12.42 -11.20
N GLY A 151 -2.14 13.07 -12.30
CA GLY A 151 -2.00 14.51 -12.50
C GLY A 151 -0.56 14.96 -12.77
N LEU A 152 0.22 14.14 -13.48
CA LEU A 152 1.55 14.48 -13.99
C LEU A 152 1.51 14.54 -15.52
N ASP A 153 2.33 15.43 -16.10
CA ASP A 153 2.50 15.52 -17.54
C ASP A 153 3.28 14.29 -18.06
N PRO A 154 2.72 13.50 -19.00
CA PRO A 154 3.41 12.37 -19.60
C PRO A 154 4.75 12.72 -20.26
N LEU A 155 4.94 13.95 -20.72
CA LEU A 155 6.21 14.42 -21.29
C LEU A 155 7.36 14.42 -20.27
N MET A 156 7.06 14.32 -18.98
CA MET A 156 8.06 14.24 -17.90
C MET A 156 8.61 12.81 -17.68
N MET A 157 8.14 11.80 -18.40
CA MET A 157 8.49 10.40 -18.13
C MET A 157 9.98 10.08 -18.34
N ASP A 158 10.69 10.87 -19.13
CA ASP A 158 12.13 10.68 -19.37
C ASP A 158 13.03 11.42 -18.36
N ARG A 159 12.43 12.14 -17.40
CA ARG A 159 13.14 12.85 -16.33
C ARG A 159 13.45 11.92 -15.14
N TYR A 160 14.37 12.38 -14.29
CA TYR A 160 14.81 11.67 -13.09
C TYR A 160 14.08 12.19 -11.84
N PRO A 161 13.94 11.38 -10.76
CA PRO A 161 13.22 11.76 -9.54
C PRO A 161 13.70 13.07 -8.91
N HIS A 162 14.99 13.38 -8.95
CA HIS A 162 15.54 14.61 -8.36
C HIS A 162 15.04 15.91 -9.03
N GLU A 163 14.47 15.82 -10.21
CA GLU A 163 13.91 16.96 -10.95
C GLU A 163 12.46 17.31 -10.52
N PHE A 164 11.90 16.56 -9.56
CA PHE A 164 10.51 16.69 -9.12
C PHE A 164 10.40 17.16 -7.67
N SER A 165 9.31 17.88 -7.35
CA SER A 165 8.95 18.23 -5.98
C SER A 165 8.55 17.00 -5.15
N GLY A 166 8.48 17.13 -3.82
CA GLY A 166 8.04 16.06 -2.94
C GLY A 166 6.65 15.49 -3.30
N GLY A 167 5.70 16.38 -3.54
CA GLY A 167 4.34 15.99 -3.97
C GLY A 167 4.31 15.28 -5.34
N GLN A 168 5.13 15.73 -6.29
CA GLN A 168 5.26 15.06 -7.59
C GLN A 168 5.91 13.68 -7.45
N ARG A 169 6.94 13.53 -6.61
CA ARG A 169 7.54 12.21 -6.32
C ARG A 169 6.54 11.26 -5.66
N GLN A 170 5.70 11.77 -4.77
CA GLN A 170 4.63 10.97 -4.19
C GLN A 170 3.63 10.50 -5.26
N ARG A 171 3.27 11.36 -6.22
CA ARG A 171 2.44 10.97 -7.36
C ARG A 171 3.10 9.89 -8.24
N ILE A 172 4.43 9.96 -8.42
CA ILE A 172 5.19 8.92 -9.13
C ILE A 172 5.15 7.59 -8.37
N ALA A 173 5.32 7.62 -7.04
CA ALA A 173 5.22 6.41 -6.20
C ALA A 173 3.81 5.79 -6.27
N ILE A 174 2.77 6.62 -6.25
CA ILE A 174 1.37 6.17 -6.44
C ILE A 174 1.20 5.59 -7.85
N ALA A 175 1.68 6.25 -8.90
CA ALA A 175 1.60 5.76 -10.27
C ALA A 175 2.26 4.39 -10.44
N ARG A 176 3.44 4.17 -9.83
CA ARG A 176 4.15 2.88 -9.81
C ARG A 176 3.29 1.76 -9.22
N ALA A 177 2.55 2.04 -8.15
CA ALA A 177 1.66 1.06 -7.55
C ALA A 177 0.40 0.83 -8.40
N MET A 178 -0.19 1.89 -8.94
CA MET A 178 -1.49 1.86 -9.62
C MET A 178 -1.43 1.35 -11.07
N ILE A 179 -0.27 1.41 -11.73
CA ILE A 179 -0.13 0.96 -13.13
C ILE A 179 -0.48 -0.52 -13.32
N LEU A 180 -0.32 -1.31 -12.28
CA LEU A 180 -0.68 -2.74 -12.28
C LEU A 180 -2.18 -2.99 -12.10
N ARG A 181 -2.98 -1.92 -11.90
CA ARG A 181 -4.43 -2.01 -11.60
C ARG A 181 -4.73 -2.94 -10.42
N PRO A 182 -4.10 -2.71 -9.26
CA PRO A 182 -4.21 -3.60 -8.11
C PRO A 182 -5.61 -3.60 -7.50
N LYS A 183 -5.92 -4.66 -6.76
CA LYS A 183 -7.16 -4.78 -5.97
C LYS A 183 -6.98 -4.27 -4.54
N LEU A 184 -5.77 -4.38 -4.01
CA LEU A 184 -5.39 -3.93 -2.68
C LEU A 184 -4.16 -3.03 -2.76
N VAL A 185 -4.20 -1.87 -2.12
CA VAL A 185 -3.02 -1.01 -1.95
C VAL A 185 -2.86 -0.68 -0.48
N VAL A 186 -1.69 -0.98 0.05
CA VAL A 186 -1.24 -0.48 1.35
C VAL A 186 -0.63 0.91 1.15
N LEU A 187 -1.10 1.86 1.91
CA LEU A 187 -0.63 3.23 1.93
C LEU A 187 -0.01 3.49 3.32
N ASP A 188 1.31 3.37 3.42
CA ASP A 188 2.02 3.52 4.68
C ASP A 188 2.51 4.95 4.84
N GLU A 189 1.77 5.75 5.60
CA GLU A 189 2.01 7.18 5.85
C GLU A 189 2.28 8.02 4.58
N PRO A 190 1.45 7.92 3.53
CA PRO A 190 1.77 8.44 2.20
C PRO A 190 1.82 9.98 2.13
N THR A 191 1.46 10.68 3.20
CA THR A 191 1.38 12.14 3.25
C THR A 191 2.24 12.77 4.33
N SER A 192 2.93 11.99 5.17
CA SER A 192 3.61 12.48 6.38
C SER A 192 4.77 13.46 6.10
N ALA A 193 5.43 13.35 4.94
CA ALA A 193 6.55 14.20 4.54
C ALA A 193 6.12 15.41 3.68
N LEU A 194 4.81 15.67 3.54
CA LEU A 194 4.26 16.69 2.65
C LEU A 194 3.66 17.84 3.45
N ASP A 195 3.68 19.04 2.86
CA ASP A 195 2.92 20.17 3.42
C ASP A 195 1.40 19.96 3.32
N MET A 196 0.64 20.71 4.12
CA MET A 196 -0.80 20.51 4.28
C MET A 196 -1.57 20.66 2.96
N THR A 197 -1.16 21.56 2.07
CA THR A 197 -1.83 21.77 0.78
C THR A 197 -1.63 20.57 -0.12
N VAL A 198 -0.42 20.05 -0.19
CA VAL A 198 -0.07 18.87 -0.99
C VAL A 198 -0.72 17.61 -0.38
N GLN A 199 -0.81 17.49 0.94
CA GLN A 199 -1.53 16.39 1.60
C GLN A 199 -2.98 16.30 1.12
N VAL A 200 -3.70 17.43 1.10
CA VAL A 200 -5.09 17.47 0.61
C VAL A 200 -5.18 16.99 -0.84
N GLN A 201 -4.27 17.43 -1.70
CA GLN A 201 -4.24 17.01 -3.10
C GLN A 201 -3.98 15.52 -3.26
N ILE A 202 -3.11 14.92 -2.44
CA ILE A 202 -2.84 13.47 -2.47
C ILE A 202 -4.05 12.69 -1.96
N VAL A 203 -4.72 13.15 -0.91
CA VAL A 203 -5.95 12.52 -0.41
C VAL A 203 -7.05 12.53 -1.47
N ASP A 204 -7.25 13.65 -2.14
CA ASP A 204 -8.25 13.76 -3.22
C ASP A 204 -7.91 12.87 -4.42
N LEU A 205 -6.61 12.78 -4.78
CA LEU A 205 -6.13 11.85 -5.80
C LEU A 205 -6.42 10.39 -5.43
N LEU A 206 -6.11 9.98 -4.19
CA LEU A 206 -6.36 8.61 -3.72
C LEU A 206 -7.85 8.26 -3.73
N ARG A 207 -8.72 9.21 -3.36
CA ARG A 207 -10.18 9.04 -3.46
C ARG A 207 -10.63 8.85 -4.92
N ASP A 208 -10.11 9.66 -5.82
CA ASP A 208 -10.44 9.57 -7.25
C ASP A 208 -10.04 8.22 -7.83
N LEU A 209 -8.81 7.76 -7.55
CA LEU A 209 -8.32 6.48 -8.00
C LEU A 209 -9.15 5.32 -7.41
N GLN A 210 -9.50 5.39 -6.12
CA GLN A 210 -10.35 4.40 -5.48
C GLN A 210 -11.72 4.31 -6.14
N ARG A 211 -12.36 5.45 -6.41
CA ARG A 211 -13.66 5.51 -7.06
C ARG A 211 -13.64 4.94 -8.48
N ARG A 212 -12.62 5.27 -9.27
CA ARG A 212 -12.48 4.79 -10.65
C ARG A 212 -12.19 3.30 -10.75
N HIS A 213 -11.40 2.77 -9.84
CA HIS A 213 -10.84 1.41 -9.94
C HIS A 213 -11.34 0.45 -8.86
N ALA A 214 -12.23 0.90 -7.96
CA ALA A 214 -12.76 0.12 -6.83
C ALA A 214 -11.67 -0.53 -5.94
N ILE A 215 -10.57 0.19 -5.70
CA ILE A 215 -9.42 -0.31 -4.96
C ILE A 215 -9.74 -0.38 -3.46
N ALA A 216 -9.35 -1.47 -2.80
CA ALA A 216 -9.32 -1.55 -1.36
C ALA A 216 -8.02 -0.90 -0.83
N TYR A 217 -8.15 -0.02 0.18
CA TYR A 217 -6.99 0.59 0.82
C TYR A 217 -6.82 0.12 2.26
N LEU A 218 -5.58 -0.21 2.63
CA LEU A 218 -5.12 -0.20 4.02
C LEU A 218 -4.32 1.08 4.22
N PHE A 219 -4.89 2.02 4.95
CA PHE A 219 -4.32 3.37 5.11
C PHE A 219 -3.73 3.54 6.50
N ILE A 220 -2.41 3.57 6.59
CA ILE A 220 -1.67 3.78 7.84
C ILE A 220 -1.33 5.26 7.95
N SER A 221 -1.72 5.89 9.04
CA SER A 221 -1.34 7.26 9.36
C SER A 221 -1.44 7.53 10.87
N HIS A 222 -0.63 8.46 11.35
CA HIS A 222 -0.77 9.04 12.68
C HIS A 222 -1.59 10.33 12.67
N ASP A 223 -1.89 10.89 11.51
CA ASP A 223 -2.76 12.07 11.36
C ASP A 223 -4.23 11.65 11.27
N LEU A 224 -4.94 11.84 12.38
CA LEU A 224 -6.37 11.51 12.49
C LEU A 224 -7.25 12.30 11.52
N LYS A 225 -6.86 13.52 11.11
CA LYS A 225 -7.64 14.32 10.15
C LYS A 225 -7.62 13.67 8.78
N VAL A 226 -6.44 13.22 8.34
CA VAL A 226 -6.27 12.52 7.07
C VAL A 226 -6.98 11.17 7.09
N VAL A 227 -6.85 10.43 8.21
CA VAL A 227 -7.55 9.14 8.38
C VAL A 227 -9.06 9.31 8.28
N ARG A 228 -9.64 10.27 8.98
CA ARG A 228 -11.10 10.57 8.92
C ARG A 228 -11.55 10.99 7.53
N ALA A 229 -10.70 11.67 6.79
CA ALA A 229 -11.00 12.12 5.45
C ALA A 229 -11.08 10.98 4.43
N LEU A 230 -10.31 9.90 4.59
CA LEU A 230 -10.20 8.81 3.61
C LEU A 230 -10.83 7.49 4.07
N SER A 231 -10.93 7.23 5.37
CA SER A 231 -11.26 5.92 5.91
C SER A 231 -12.76 5.72 6.15
N HIS A 232 -13.29 4.57 5.71
CA HIS A 232 -14.64 4.11 6.01
C HIS A 232 -14.73 3.45 7.38
N LYS A 233 -13.66 2.74 7.77
CA LYS A 233 -13.49 2.08 9.07
C LYS A 233 -12.11 2.41 9.62
N VAL A 234 -11.97 2.39 10.93
CA VAL A 234 -10.69 2.64 11.60
C VAL A 234 -10.45 1.58 12.66
N ILE A 235 -9.24 1.03 12.67
CA ILE A 235 -8.73 0.23 13.77
C ILE A 235 -7.63 0.99 14.50
N VAL A 236 -7.62 0.85 15.83
CA VAL A 236 -6.62 1.48 16.69
C VAL A 236 -5.70 0.40 17.24
N MET A 237 -4.43 0.48 16.92
CA MET A 237 -3.41 -0.42 17.47
C MET A 237 -2.77 0.24 18.70
N ARG A 238 -2.63 -0.55 19.76
CA ARG A 238 -2.01 -0.16 21.03
C ARG A 238 -0.87 -1.12 21.35
N ASN A 239 0.13 -0.59 22.03
CA ASN A 239 1.23 -1.37 22.61
C ASN A 239 0.76 -2.25 23.76
#